data_7597bde3a548d4ebd4415798196e1647
#
_entry.id   7597bde3a548d4ebd4415798196e1647
#
_cell.length_a   1.000
_cell.length_b   1.000
_cell.length_c   1.000
_cell.angle_alpha   90.00
_cell.angle_beta   90.00
_cell.angle_gamma   90.00
#
_symmetry.space_group_name_H-M   'P 1'
#
loop_
_entity.id
_entity.type
_entity.pdbx_description
1 polymer ?
#
loop_
_entity_poly.entity_id
_entity_poly.type
_entity_poly.pdbx_seq_one_letter_code
_entity_poly.pdbx_strand_id
1 'polypeptide(L)'
;GQKHIGETPVQVADEVVVHGRKAQEAIDKIAQNVTKNTAEFKRLQNDVHCYNAMAQFFSEKVYAALDLVRYKYSNQISDLEKALPHLERSVQHYSKLVELTKDTYWYANSMQTKQRKIPMRGVDATFIHWKEMLPVFQKEVTRLHTVIDSLKQSSGKVIKEIQYLKPAQVQLIDASLTTYPLTSNQKVFSDTSIVIQGIAPELKNLSGIILSKKAQITKGTEITFKTDKPVKVLVGYFNEKIGIYDAKKSDFLPKPQLEIDASANNFGQAESKITNAML
;
A
#
# COMPACT_ATOMS: atom_id res chain seq x y z
N GLY A 1 -17.52 11.84 4.81
CA GLY A 1 -16.17 11.67 4.29
C GLY A 1 -15.53 13.03 4.07
N GLN A 2 -14.26 13.19 4.38
CA GLN A 2 -13.54 14.42 4.02
C GLN A 2 -13.51 14.54 2.50
N LYS A 3 -13.76 15.75 2.01
CA LYS A 3 -13.64 16.08 0.60
C LYS A 3 -12.19 15.86 0.18
N HIS A 4 -11.95 15.00 -0.80
CA HIS A 4 -10.60 14.76 -1.30
C HIS A 4 -10.07 16.02 -1.98
N ILE A 5 -8.84 16.41 -1.65
CA ILE A 5 -8.16 17.54 -2.28
C ILE A 5 -7.02 16.98 -3.12
N GLY A 6 -7.07 17.18 -4.45
CA GLY A 6 -6.11 16.69 -5.41
C GLY A 6 -6.62 15.51 -6.25
N GLU A 7 -5.79 15.02 -7.14
CA GLU A 7 -6.09 13.90 -8.03
C GLU A 7 -5.96 12.56 -7.31
N THR A 8 -6.88 11.66 -7.57
CA THR A 8 -6.81 10.28 -7.08
C THR A 8 -5.93 9.43 -8.01
N PRO A 9 -5.35 8.32 -7.53
CA PRO A 9 -4.63 7.38 -8.39
C PRO A 9 -5.48 6.88 -9.57
N VAL A 10 -6.79 6.72 -9.39
CA VAL A 10 -7.71 6.30 -10.45
C VAL A 10 -7.86 7.38 -11.51
N GLN A 11 -8.06 8.65 -11.11
CA GLN A 11 -8.12 9.77 -12.06
C GLN A 11 -6.85 9.87 -12.89
N VAL A 12 -5.68 9.79 -12.24
CA VAL A 12 -4.40 9.81 -12.96
C VAL A 12 -4.28 8.62 -13.92
N ALA A 13 -4.68 7.42 -13.50
CA ALA A 13 -4.66 6.23 -14.34
C ALA A 13 -5.55 6.36 -15.58
N ASP A 14 -6.72 6.99 -15.45
CA ASP A 14 -7.64 7.23 -16.56
C ASP A 14 -7.10 8.33 -17.50
N GLU A 15 -6.60 9.41 -16.94
CA GLU A 15 -6.09 10.55 -17.72
C GLU A 15 -4.86 10.18 -18.55
N VAL A 16 -3.91 9.42 -18.01
CA VAL A 16 -2.69 9.03 -18.77
C VAL A 16 -3.04 8.17 -19.97
N VAL A 17 -4.06 7.32 -19.89
CA VAL A 17 -4.55 6.51 -21.02
C VAL A 17 -5.17 7.39 -22.10
N VAL A 18 -5.98 8.37 -21.69
CA VAL A 18 -6.61 9.32 -22.64
C VAL A 18 -5.53 10.14 -23.35
N HIS A 19 -4.55 10.64 -22.61
CA HIS A 19 -3.46 11.43 -23.19
C HIS A 19 -2.54 10.60 -24.10
N GLY A 20 -2.17 9.39 -23.67
CA GLY A 20 -1.38 8.46 -24.47
C GLY A 20 -2.03 8.12 -25.82
N ARG A 21 -3.33 7.80 -25.78
CA ARG A 21 -4.09 7.53 -27.00
C ARG A 21 -4.18 8.74 -27.94
N LYS A 22 -4.53 9.91 -27.40
CA LYS A 22 -4.60 11.15 -28.20
C LYS A 22 -3.25 11.50 -28.84
N ALA A 23 -2.15 11.32 -28.10
CA ALA A 23 -0.81 11.56 -28.64
C ALA A 23 -0.50 10.60 -29.80
N GLN A 24 -0.82 9.32 -29.64
CA GLN A 24 -0.62 8.32 -30.68
C GLN A 24 -1.48 8.61 -31.91
N GLU A 25 -2.77 8.89 -31.75
CA GLU A 25 -3.68 9.26 -32.85
C GLU A 25 -3.17 10.49 -33.61
N ALA A 26 -2.65 11.50 -32.89
CA ALA A 26 -2.12 12.71 -33.49
C ALA A 26 -0.86 12.44 -34.32
N ILE A 27 0.12 11.70 -33.79
CA ILE A 27 1.37 11.41 -34.49
C ILE A 27 1.12 10.51 -35.72
N ASP A 28 0.20 9.53 -35.60
CA ASP A 28 -0.13 8.63 -36.69
C ASP A 28 -0.87 9.35 -37.83
N LYS A 29 -1.75 10.31 -37.49
CA LYS A 29 -2.46 11.13 -38.46
C LYS A 29 -1.53 11.97 -39.33
N ILE A 30 -0.47 12.54 -38.76
CA ILE A 30 0.48 13.37 -39.52
C ILE A 30 1.53 12.55 -40.29
N ALA A 31 1.72 11.27 -39.92
CA ALA A 31 2.74 10.39 -40.50
C ALA A 31 2.67 10.32 -42.04
N GLN A 32 1.47 10.37 -42.61
CA GLN A 32 1.24 10.30 -44.05
C GLN A 32 1.72 11.55 -44.81
N ASN A 33 1.88 12.66 -44.10
CA ASN A 33 2.24 13.95 -44.70
C ASN A 33 3.71 14.31 -44.51
N VAL A 34 4.48 13.47 -43.82
CA VAL A 34 5.89 13.73 -43.53
C VAL A 34 6.75 13.31 -44.69
N THR A 35 7.32 14.31 -45.41
CA THR A 35 8.17 14.08 -46.57
C THR A 35 9.67 14.37 -46.33
N LYS A 36 9.98 15.08 -45.23
CA LYS A 36 11.35 15.44 -44.86
C LYS A 36 11.72 14.82 -43.50
N ASN A 37 12.98 14.51 -43.32
CA ASN A 37 13.51 13.92 -42.08
C ASN A 37 12.72 12.70 -41.61
N THR A 38 12.28 11.85 -42.53
CA THR A 38 11.40 10.70 -42.28
C THR A 38 11.96 9.73 -41.27
N ALA A 39 13.28 9.54 -41.22
CA ALA A 39 13.93 8.66 -40.25
C ALA A 39 13.80 9.20 -38.82
N GLU A 40 13.97 10.50 -38.63
CA GLU A 40 13.80 11.14 -37.32
C GLU A 40 12.33 11.14 -36.88
N PHE A 41 11.44 11.44 -37.83
CA PHE A 41 10.01 11.34 -37.55
C PHE A 41 9.58 9.95 -37.11
N LYS A 42 10.08 8.88 -37.75
CA LYS A 42 9.80 7.48 -37.33
C LYS A 42 10.28 7.20 -35.91
N ARG A 43 11.42 7.75 -35.51
CA ARG A 43 11.89 7.63 -34.12
C ARG A 43 10.93 8.31 -33.14
N LEU A 44 10.55 9.55 -33.43
CA LEU A 44 9.57 10.29 -32.63
C LEU A 44 8.21 9.57 -32.56
N GLN A 45 7.74 9.03 -33.68
CA GLN A 45 6.52 8.23 -33.71
C GLN A 45 6.62 7.01 -32.81
N ASN A 46 7.76 6.29 -32.85
CA ASN A 46 7.99 5.15 -31.98
C ASN A 46 8.03 5.56 -30.50
N ASP A 47 8.63 6.71 -30.16
CA ASP A 47 8.64 7.22 -28.78
C ASP A 47 7.22 7.48 -28.27
N VAL A 48 6.36 8.07 -29.09
CA VAL A 48 4.95 8.31 -28.73
C VAL A 48 4.19 7.01 -28.54
N HIS A 49 4.43 6.02 -29.39
CA HIS A 49 3.85 4.68 -29.23
C HIS A 49 4.34 4.00 -27.93
N CYS A 50 5.61 4.16 -27.56
CA CYS A 50 6.14 3.69 -26.29
C CYS A 50 5.43 4.35 -25.10
N TYR A 51 5.25 5.69 -25.14
CA TYR A 51 4.51 6.40 -24.09
C TYR A 51 3.08 5.92 -23.94
N ASN A 52 2.37 5.66 -25.05
CA ASN A 52 1.02 5.11 -24.97
C ASN A 52 1.00 3.69 -24.38
N ALA A 53 1.93 2.82 -24.78
CA ALA A 53 2.05 1.48 -24.20
C ALA A 53 2.36 1.53 -22.69
N MET A 54 3.23 2.45 -22.26
CA MET A 54 3.50 2.69 -20.83
C MET A 54 2.28 3.20 -20.08
N ALA A 55 1.51 4.12 -20.66
CA ALA A 55 0.29 4.66 -20.05
C ALA A 55 -0.75 3.55 -19.81
N GLN A 56 -0.96 2.70 -20.81
CA GLN A 56 -1.87 1.54 -20.71
C GLN A 56 -1.39 0.56 -19.63
N PHE A 57 -0.10 0.21 -19.65
CA PHE A 57 0.50 -0.65 -18.63
C PHE A 57 0.30 -0.08 -17.23
N PHE A 58 0.62 1.21 -17.03
CA PHE A 58 0.51 1.88 -15.74
C PHE A 58 -0.93 1.87 -15.23
N SER A 59 -1.89 2.22 -16.07
CA SER A 59 -3.31 2.26 -15.70
C SER A 59 -3.80 0.89 -15.23
N GLU A 60 -3.52 -0.17 -15.98
CA GLU A 60 -3.90 -1.53 -15.59
C GLU A 60 -3.24 -1.98 -14.28
N LYS A 61 -1.98 -1.58 -14.04
CA LYS A 61 -1.30 -1.85 -12.75
C LYS A 61 -1.96 -1.12 -11.59
N VAL A 62 -2.44 0.12 -11.79
CA VAL A 62 -3.16 0.88 -10.75
C VAL A 62 -4.47 0.20 -10.40
N TYR A 63 -5.26 -0.24 -11.39
CA TYR A 63 -6.50 -0.95 -11.13
C TYR A 63 -6.28 -2.30 -10.44
N ALA A 64 -5.29 -3.07 -10.87
CA ALA A 64 -4.92 -4.30 -10.16
C ALA A 64 -4.53 -4.03 -8.70
N ALA A 65 -3.71 -3.00 -8.47
CA ALA A 65 -3.30 -2.62 -7.11
C ALA A 65 -4.48 -2.19 -6.23
N LEU A 66 -5.47 -1.50 -6.82
CA LEU A 66 -6.69 -1.10 -6.11
C LEU A 66 -7.48 -2.31 -5.62
N ASP A 67 -7.66 -3.32 -6.47
CA ASP A 67 -8.38 -4.54 -6.10
C ASP A 67 -7.59 -5.40 -5.10
N LEU A 68 -6.25 -5.45 -5.21
CA LEU A 68 -5.40 -6.06 -4.19
C LEU A 68 -5.51 -5.36 -2.82
N VAL A 69 -5.60 -4.02 -2.83
CA VAL A 69 -5.84 -3.25 -1.58
C VAL A 69 -7.25 -3.53 -1.04
N ARG A 70 -8.26 -3.65 -1.90
CA ARG A 70 -9.61 -4.06 -1.47
C ARG A 70 -9.59 -5.42 -0.79
N TYR A 71 -8.92 -6.41 -1.39
CA TYR A 71 -8.77 -7.74 -0.78
C TYR A 71 -8.14 -7.68 0.60
N LYS A 72 -7.13 -6.83 0.82
CA LYS A 72 -6.49 -6.65 2.13
C LYS A 72 -7.50 -6.29 3.24
N TYR A 73 -8.58 -5.60 2.89
CA TYR A 73 -9.60 -5.17 3.84
C TYR A 73 -10.87 -6.03 3.83
N SER A 74 -11.24 -6.57 2.68
CA SER A 74 -12.47 -7.39 2.53
C SER A 74 -12.25 -8.86 2.85
N ASN A 75 -11.04 -9.37 2.64
CA ASN A 75 -10.70 -10.79 2.61
C ASN A 75 -11.56 -11.62 1.61
N GLN A 76 -12.15 -10.94 0.61
CA GLN A 76 -12.98 -11.59 -0.41
C GLN A 76 -12.11 -12.00 -1.60
N ILE A 77 -12.04 -13.29 -1.89
CA ILE A 77 -11.28 -13.83 -3.03
C ILE A 77 -11.70 -13.16 -4.35
N SER A 78 -12.97 -12.78 -4.46
CA SER A 78 -13.51 -12.06 -5.63
C SER A 78 -12.76 -10.76 -5.95
N ASP A 79 -12.13 -10.12 -4.98
CA ASP A 79 -11.33 -8.91 -5.23
C ASP A 79 -9.99 -9.26 -5.88
N LEU A 80 -9.38 -10.40 -5.51
CA LEU A 80 -8.19 -10.92 -6.21
C LEU A 80 -8.55 -11.37 -7.64
N GLU A 81 -9.71 -11.97 -7.82
CA GLU A 81 -10.20 -12.38 -9.14
C GLU A 81 -10.44 -11.17 -10.06
N LYS A 82 -10.84 -10.02 -9.52
CA LYS A 82 -10.94 -8.76 -10.29
C LYS A 82 -9.57 -8.18 -10.62
N ALA A 83 -8.59 -8.30 -9.72
CA ALA A 83 -7.24 -7.81 -9.95
C ALA A 83 -6.52 -8.57 -11.08
N LEU A 84 -6.80 -9.86 -11.24
CA LEU A 84 -6.10 -10.73 -12.18
C LEU A 84 -6.18 -10.27 -13.63
N PRO A 85 -7.37 -10.02 -14.24
CA PRO A 85 -7.46 -9.55 -15.63
C PRO A 85 -6.76 -8.20 -15.85
N HIS A 86 -6.71 -7.34 -14.85
CA HIS A 86 -5.92 -6.10 -14.92
C HIS A 86 -4.41 -6.40 -15.00
N LEU A 87 -3.90 -7.31 -14.17
CA LEU A 87 -2.50 -7.71 -14.27
C LEU A 87 -2.17 -8.36 -15.61
N GLU A 88 -3.04 -9.21 -16.13
CA GLU A 88 -2.85 -9.85 -17.44
C GLU A 88 -2.78 -8.82 -18.57
N ARG A 89 -3.72 -7.86 -18.62
CA ARG A 89 -3.70 -6.78 -19.60
C ARG A 89 -2.46 -5.89 -19.43
N SER A 90 -2.04 -5.63 -18.19
CA SER A 90 -0.80 -4.88 -17.96
C SER A 90 0.42 -5.55 -18.61
N VAL A 91 0.53 -6.87 -18.49
CA VAL A 91 1.60 -7.64 -19.15
C VAL A 91 1.51 -7.56 -20.68
N GLN A 92 0.29 -7.60 -21.24
CA GLN A 92 0.09 -7.43 -22.70
C GLN A 92 0.58 -6.07 -23.18
N HIS A 93 0.23 -4.99 -22.48
CA HIS A 93 0.70 -3.63 -22.81
C HIS A 93 2.22 -3.49 -22.63
N TYR A 94 2.77 -4.12 -21.59
CA TYR A 94 4.21 -4.14 -21.38
C TYR A 94 4.94 -4.94 -22.48
N SER A 95 4.38 -6.05 -22.92
CA SER A 95 4.91 -6.81 -24.07
C SER A 95 4.95 -5.97 -25.34
N LYS A 96 3.93 -5.13 -25.57
CA LYS A 96 3.93 -4.16 -26.66
C LYS A 96 5.07 -3.15 -26.54
N LEU A 97 5.31 -2.65 -25.33
CA LEU A 97 6.45 -1.76 -25.07
C LEU A 97 7.78 -2.44 -25.37
N VAL A 98 7.94 -3.72 -25.00
CA VAL A 98 9.14 -4.51 -25.30
C VAL A 98 9.35 -4.59 -26.81
N GLU A 99 8.30 -4.87 -27.58
CA GLU A 99 8.40 -4.93 -29.06
C GLU A 99 8.83 -3.60 -29.67
N LEU A 100 8.35 -2.49 -29.15
CA LEU A 100 8.70 -1.14 -29.63
C LEU A 100 10.10 -0.72 -29.24
N THR A 101 10.69 -1.30 -28.19
CA THR A 101 11.95 -0.86 -27.60
C THR A 101 13.14 -1.78 -27.88
N LYS A 102 12.90 -3.06 -28.14
CA LYS A 102 13.94 -4.11 -28.18
C LYS A 102 15.11 -3.83 -29.16
N ASP A 103 14.82 -3.17 -30.27
CA ASP A 103 15.80 -2.88 -31.32
C ASP A 103 16.10 -1.36 -31.43
N THR A 104 15.50 -0.54 -30.58
CA THR A 104 15.58 0.93 -30.67
C THR A 104 16.34 1.55 -29.51
N TYR A 105 16.23 0.96 -28.32
CA TYR A 105 16.84 1.49 -27.09
C TYR A 105 17.77 0.47 -26.45
N TRP A 106 18.80 0.98 -25.79
CA TRP A 106 19.77 0.13 -25.10
C TRP A 106 19.34 -0.21 -23.66
N TYR A 107 18.69 0.77 -22.98
CA TYR A 107 18.30 0.64 -21.57
C TYR A 107 17.00 1.36 -21.28
N ALA A 108 16.26 0.82 -20.33
CA ALA A 108 15.04 1.41 -19.76
C ALA A 108 15.36 2.46 -18.69
N ASN A 109 16.16 3.47 -19.03
CA ASN A 109 16.48 4.54 -18.08
C ASN A 109 16.43 5.91 -18.75
N SER A 110 16.40 6.98 -17.96
CA SER A 110 16.54 8.31 -18.48
C SER A 110 17.97 8.50 -19.00
N MET A 111 18.10 9.02 -20.20
CA MET A 111 19.39 9.38 -20.85
C MET A 111 20.12 10.52 -20.14
N GLN A 112 19.69 10.92 -18.96
CA GLN A 112 20.25 12.04 -18.22
C GLN A 112 21.57 11.67 -17.53
N THR A 113 22.21 12.67 -16.93
CA THR A 113 23.50 12.53 -16.27
C THR A 113 23.57 11.35 -15.32
N LYS A 114 24.76 10.82 -15.08
CA LYS A 114 25.02 9.67 -14.20
C LYS A 114 24.33 9.81 -12.82
N GLN A 115 24.20 11.03 -12.32
CA GLN A 115 23.55 11.34 -11.04
C GLN A 115 22.02 11.25 -11.07
N ARG A 116 21.39 11.30 -12.26
CA ARG A 116 19.93 11.24 -12.45
C ARG A 116 19.45 9.89 -13.00
N LYS A 117 20.33 8.93 -13.11
CA LYS A 117 19.97 7.59 -13.51
C LYS A 117 19.13 6.96 -12.41
N ILE A 118 17.86 6.72 -12.69
CA ILE A 118 16.93 6.04 -11.79
C ILE A 118 16.93 4.57 -12.21
N PRO A 119 17.52 3.66 -11.43
CA PRO A 119 17.42 2.23 -11.69
C PRO A 119 15.95 1.80 -11.61
N MET A 120 15.53 0.87 -12.43
CA MET A 120 14.23 0.24 -12.26
C MET A 120 14.21 -0.45 -10.90
N ARG A 121 13.20 -0.14 -10.07
CA ARG A 121 13.07 -0.71 -8.72
C ARG A 121 12.92 -2.22 -8.80
N GLY A 122 13.66 -2.93 -7.96
CA GLY A 122 13.58 -4.38 -7.81
C GLY A 122 14.69 -5.15 -8.51
N VAL A 123 15.61 -4.47 -9.15
CA VAL A 123 16.82 -5.06 -9.73
C VAL A 123 18.01 -4.22 -9.24
N ASP A 124 18.96 -4.86 -8.60
CA ASP A 124 20.12 -4.29 -7.91
C ASP A 124 20.80 -3.14 -8.67
N ALA A 125 20.25 -1.93 -8.61
CA ALA A 125 20.77 -0.68 -9.16
C ALA A 125 21.37 -0.78 -10.59
N THR A 126 21.09 -1.85 -11.32
CA THR A 126 21.59 -2.10 -12.66
C THR A 126 20.70 -1.46 -13.72
N PHE A 127 21.32 -1.05 -14.83
CA PHE A 127 20.58 -0.59 -15.98
C PHE A 127 20.13 -1.81 -16.78
N ILE A 128 18.82 -1.96 -16.89
CA ILE A 128 18.21 -3.09 -17.61
C ILE A 128 17.35 -2.59 -18.77
N HIS A 129 17.17 -3.43 -19.75
CA HIS A 129 16.24 -3.19 -20.84
C HIS A 129 14.80 -3.57 -20.44
N TRP A 130 13.78 -2.97 -21.05
CA TRP A 130 12.37 -3.33 -20.80
C TRP A 130 12.12 -4.83 -20.96
N LYS A 131 12.74 -5.47 -21.97
CA LYS A 131 12.62 -6.92 -22.19
C LYS A 131 13.02 -7.78 -20.98
N GLU A 132 13.97 -7.31 -20.18
CA GLU A 132 14.46 -8.04 -19.00
C GLU A 132 13.47 -7.99 -17.83
N MET A 133 12.62 -6.96 -17.81
CA MET A 133 11.55 -6.84 -16.79
C MET A 133 10.28 -7.62 -17.14
N LEU A 134 10.06 -7.97 -18.40
CA LEU A 134 8.85 -8.69 -18.81
C LEU A 134 8.65 -10.00 -18.04
N PRO A 135 9.66 -10.85 -17.84
CA PRO A 135 9.50 -12.07 -17.03
C PRO A 135 9.11 -11.80 -15.57
N VAL A 136 9.51 -10.65 -15.01
CA VAL A 136 9.14 -10.25 -13.64
C VAL A 136 7.64 -10.00 -13.57
N PHE A 137 7.07 -9.23 -14.50
CA PHE A 137 5.64 -8.97 -14.56
C PHE A 137 4.81 -10.23 -14.90
N GLN A 138 5.33 -11.11 -15.74
CA GLN A 138 4.71 -12.42 -16.00
C GLN A 138 4.63 -13.28 -14.73
N LYS A 139 5.70 -13.28 -13.91
CA LYS A 139 5.71 -13.97 -12.62
C LYS A 139 4.69 -13.39 -11.62
N GLU A 140 4.42 -12.09 -11.65
CA GLU A 140 3.37 -11.50 -10.82
C GLU A 140 2.00 -12.09 -11.13
N VAL A 141 1.65 -12.23 -12.42
CA VAL A 141 0.40 -12.85 -12.87
C VAL A 141 0.35 -14.31 -12.38
N THR A 142 1.38 -15.10 -12.67
CA THR A 142 1.45 -16.51 -12.23
C THR A 142 1.31 -16.64 -10.71
N ARG A 143 1.96 -15.76 -9.96
CA ARG A 143 1.87 -15.75 -8.50
C ARG A 143 0.46 -15.45 -8.01
N LEU A 144 -0.23 -14.48 -8.63
CA LEU A 144 -1.60 -14.16 -8.25
C LEU A 144 -2.56 -15.32 -8.55
N HIS A 145 -2.42 -15.99 -9.70
CA HIS A 145 -3.15 -17.23 -10.00
C HIS A 145 -2.96 -18.27 -8.90
N THR A 146 -1.70 -18.57 -8.57
CA THR A 146 -1.37 -19.57 -7.53
C THR A 146 -1.99 -19.20 -6.17
N VAL A 147 -1.99 -17.90 -5.82
CA VAL A 147 -2.61 -17.42 -4.56
C VAL A 147 -4.12 -17.63 -4.60
N ILE A 148 -4.79 -17.25 -5.68
CA ILE A 148 -6.24 -17.43 -5.84
C ILE A 148 -6.61 -18.92 -5.74
N ASP A 149 -5.90 -19.79 -6.45
CA ASP A 149 -6.16 -21.23 -6.45
C ASP A 149 -5.94 -21.84 -5.07
N SER A 150 -4.87 -21.46 -4.38
CA SER A 150 -4.58 -21.89 -3.02
C SER A 150 -5.68 -21.46 -2.04
N LEU A 151 -6.16 -20.22 -2.15
CA LEU A 151 -7.23 -19.69 -1.32
C LEU A 151 -8.55 -20.42 -1.60
N LYS A 152 -8.89 -20.69 -2.85
CA LYS A 152 -10.09 -21.46 -3.23
C LYS A 152 -10.04 -22.88 -2.69
N GLN A 153 -8.91 -23.54 -2.75
CA GLN A 153 -8.71 -24.87 -2.20
C GLN A 153 -8.78 -24.89 -0.66
N SER A 154 -8.29 -23.80 -0.04
CA SER A 154 -8.34 -23.65 1.41
C SER A 154 -9.72 -23.26 1.93
N SER A 155 -10.58 -22.66 1.11
CA SER A 155 -11.94 -22.25 1.48
C SER A 155 -12.91 -23.43 1.66
N GLY A 156 -12.52 -24.62 1.22
CA GLY A 156 -13.21 -25.86 1.61
C GLY A 156 -12.89 -26.32 3.05
N LYS A 157 -11.82 -25.82 3.65
CA LYS A 157 -11.56 -25.87 5.10
C LYS A 157 -12.01 -24.52 5.62
N VAL A 158 -13.19 -24.49 6.23
CA VAL A 158 -13.77 -23.34 6.93
C VAL A 158 -12.66 -22.40 7.37
N ILE A 159 -12.48 -21.27 6.65
CA ILE A 159 -11.83 -20.12 7.26
C ILE A 159 -12.69 -19.89 8.48
N LYS A 160 -12.18 -20.23 9.66
CA LYS A 160 -12.87 -19.93 10.90
C LYS A 160 -13.27 -18.48 10.74
N GLU A 161 -14.57 -18.25 10.62
CA GLU A 161 -15.18 -16.94 10.72
C GLU A 161 -14.34 -16.20 11.74
N ILE A 162 -13.82 -15.01 11.42
CA ILE A 162 -13.01 -14.25 12.37
C ILE A 162 -13.93 -14.15 13.59
N GLN A 163 -13.74 -15.06 14.53
CA GLN A 163 -14.50 -15.00 15.78
C GLN A 163 -13.96 -13.73 16.42
N TYR A 164 -14.72 -12.65 16.30
CA TYR A 164 -14.47 -11.43 17.04
C TYR A 164 -14.26 -11.86 18.49
N LEU A 165 -13.04 -11.71 18.96
CA LEU A 165 -12.67 -12.12 20.31
C LEU A 165 -13.62 -11.38 21.25
N LYS A 166 -14.44 -12.12 21.99
CA LYS A 166 -15.27 -11.53 23.04
C LYS A 166 -14.32 -10.84 24.02
N PRO A 167 -14.52 -9.56 24.34
CA PRO A 167 -13.67 -8.86 25.28
C PRO A 167 -13.59 -9.66 26.59
N ALA A 168 -12.42 -9.73 27.18
CA ALA A 168 -12.24 -10.27 28.53
C ALA A 168 -12.59 -9.20 29.56
N GLN A 169 -13.02 -9.62 30.73
CA GLN A 169 -13.09 -8.70 31.85
C GLN A 169 -11.69 -8.44 32.36
N VAL A 170 -11.28 -7.18 32.37
CA VAL A 170 -9.96 -6.74 32.78
C VAL A 170 -10.11 -5.95 34.07
N GLN A 171 -9.47 -6.42 35.14
CA GLN A 171 -9.34 -5.70 36.38
C GLN A 171 -7.94 -5.11 36.48
N LEU A 172 -7.84 -3.78 36.38
CA LEU A 172 -6.58 -3.06 36.59
C LEU A 172 -6.25 -3.05 38.08
N ILE A 173 -5.00 -3.34 38.42
CA ILE A 173 -4.51 -3.31 39.81
C ILE A 173 -4.12 -1.89 40.18
N ASP A 174 -3.58 -1.12 39.22
CA ASP A 174 -3.30 0.30 39.42
C ASP A 174 -4.60 1.11 39.27
N ALA A 175 -5.06 1.68 40.39
CA ALA A 175 -6.26 2.51 40.45
C ALA A 175 -6.16 3.83 39.66
N SER A 176 -4.97 4.25 39.25
CA SER A 176 -4.75 5.43 38.41
C SER A 176 -5.06 5.19 36.95
N LEU A 177 -5.18 3.92 36.53
CA LEU A 177 -5.47 3.52 35.18
C LEU A 177 -6.96 3.23 35.00
N THR A 178 -7.48 3.59 33.84
CA THR A 178 -8.89 3.32 33.49
C THR A 178 -8.98 2.58 32.16
N THR A 179 -10.00 1.72 32.05
CA THR A 179 -10.35 1.10 30.78
C THR A 179 -11.37 1.96 30.04
N TYR A 180 -11.37 1.84 28.72
CA TYR A 180 -12.34 2.50 27.85
C TYR A 180 -12.74 1.58 26.69
N PRO A 181 -13.96 1.71 26.14
CA PRO A 181 -14.32 1.00 24.92
C PRO A 181 -13.53 1.58 23.74
N LEU A 182 -12.92 0.73 22.92
CA LEU A 182 -12.17 1.19 21.77
C LEU A 182 -13.14 1.60 20.66
N THR A 183 -13.42 2.90 20.57
CA THR A 183 -14.36 3.49 19.61
C THR A 183 -13.76 4.72 18.93
N SER A 184 -14.34 5.15 17.80
CA SER A 184 -13.97 6.42 17.16
C SER A 184 -14.25 7.61 18.10
N ASN A 185 -13.45 8.65 17.95
CA ASN A 185 -13.44 9.86 18.79
C ASN A 185 -13.01 9.65 20.26
N GLN A 186 -12.61 8.44 20.63
CA GLN A 186 -12.06 8.17 21.95
C GLN A 186 -10.64 8.71 22.07
N LYS A 187 -10.30 9.34 23.20
CA LYS A 187 -8.93 9.78 23.48
C LYS A 187 -7.98 8.61 23.60
N VAL A 188 -6.80 8.75 23.00
CA VAL A 188 -5.72 7.75 23.07
C VAL A 188 -4.93 7.87 24.37
N PHE A 189 -4.73 9.13 24.82
CA PHE A 189 -4.02 9.45 26.06
C PHE A 189 -4.89 10.32 26.96
N SER A 190 -4.70 10.21 28.27
CA SER A 190 -5.44 10.99 29.28
C SER A 190 -5.10 12.48 29.24
N ASP A 191 -3.88 12.80 28.86
CA ASP A 191 -3.26 14.14 28.93
C ASP A 191 -3.10 14.82 27.57
N THR A 192 -3.73 14.30 26.52
CA THR A 192 -3.70 14.92 25.17
C THR A 192 -5.09 14.99 24.55
N SER A 193 -5.21 15.77 23.47
CA SER A 193 -6.41 15.84 22.62
C SER A 193 -6.41 14.83 21.48
N ILE A 194 -5.42 13.92 21.41
CA ILE A 194 -5.30 12.92 20.36
C ILE A 194 -6.46 11.93 20.46
N VAL A 195 -7.21 11.77 19.38
CA VAL A 195 -8.37 10.89 19.32
C VAL A 195 -8.23 9.86 18.20
N ILE A 196 -8.91 8.73 18.39
CA ILE A 196 -9.02 7.66 17.38
C ILE A 196 -9.99 8.15 16.30
N GLN A 197 -9.53 8.23 15.06
CA GLN A 197 -10.35 8.61 13.91
C GLN A 197 -11.01 7.42 13.22
N GLY A 198 -10.29 6.33 13.09
CA GLY A 198 -10.76 5.11 12.48
C GLY A 198 -10.17 3.90 13.16
N ILE A 199 -10.95 2.85 13.27
CA ILE A 199 -10.58 1.59 13.94
C ILE A 199 -10.74 0.46 12.95
N ALA A 200 -9.71 -0.38 12.85
CA ALA A 200 -9.79 -1.62 12.09
C ALA A 200 -10.94 -2.50 12.65
N PRO A 201 -11.68 -3.20 11.79
CA PRO A 201 -12.82 -4.02 12.21
C PRO A 201 -12.46 -5.03 13.31
N GLU A 202 -11.24 -5.55 13.29
CA GLU A 202 -10.73 -6.56 14.23
C GLU A 202 -10.55 -6.00 15.65
N LEU A 203 -10.43 -4.69 15.79
CA LEU A 203 -10.25 -4.00 17.07
C LEU A 203 -11.55 -3.49 17.66
N LYS A 204 -12.66 -3.57 16.91
CA LYS A 204 -13.97 -3.17 17.41
C LYS A 204 -14.37 -4.01 18.61
N ASN A 205 -14.95 -3.37 19.59
CA ASN A 205 -15.41 -3.99 20.84
C ASN A 205 -14.30 -4.47 21.80
N LEU A 206 -13.03 -4.12 21.54
CA LEU A 206 -11.98 -4.33 22.52
C LEU A 206 -12.01 -3.23 23.60
N SER A 207 -11.48 -3.58 24.77
CA SER A 207 -11.23 -2.61 25.85
C SER A 207 -9.81 -2.09 25.72
N GLY A 208 -9.65 -0.77 25.68
CA GLY A 208 -8.37 -0.08 25.76
C GLY A 208 -8.04 0.35 27.18
N ILE A 209 -6.77 0.52 27.48
CA ILE A 209 -6.29 1.13 28.72
C ILE A 209 -5.72 2.50 28.34
N ILE A 210 -6.26 3.57 28.97
CA ILE A 210 -5.79 4.91 28.70
C ILE A 210 -4.57 5.25 29.58
N LEU A 211 -3.55 5.77 28.94
CA LEU A 211 -2.27 6.09 29.58
C LEU A 211 -1.96 7.58 29.42
N SER A 212 -1.08 8.11 30.28
CA SER A 212 -0.53 9.46 30.09
C SER A 212 0.64 9.43 29.09
N LYS A 213 0.57 10.22 28.02
CA LYS A 213 1.68 10.40 27.07
C LYS A 213 2.94 10.88 27.77
N LYS A 214 2.81 11.87 28.66
CA LYS A 214 3.94 12.42 29.41
C LYS A 214 4.60 11.37 30.31
N ALA A 215 3.81 10.57 31.00
CA ALA A 215 4.36 9.50 31.85
C ALA A 215 5.11 8.44 31.03
N GLN A 216 4.58 8.05 29.88
CA GLN A 216 5.23 7.07 29.02
C GLN A 216 6.59 7.55 28.49
N ILE A 217 6.70 8.81 28.10
CA ILE A 217 7.96 9.40 27.63
C ILE A 217 9.00 9.47 28.74
N THR A 218 8.59 9.74 29.98
CA THR A 218 9.51 10.01 31.08
C THR A 218 9.92 8.78 31.89
N LYS A 219 8.99 7.84 32.07
CA LYS A 219 9.17 6.71 33.01
C LYS A 219 8.97 5.34 32.37
N GLY A 220 8.52 5.29 31.12
CA GLY A 220 8.00 4.06 30.54
C GLY A 220 6.63 3.71 31.11
N THR A 221 6.16 2.50 30.82
CA THR A 221 4.83 2.05 31.25
C THR A 221 4.88 0.61 31.72
N GLU A 222 4.48 0.42 32.95
CA GLU A 222 4.20 -0.89 33.54
C GLU A 222 2.72 -0.97 33.86
N ILE A 223 2.06 -2.07 33.44
CA ILE A 223 0.64 -2.28 33.65
C ILE A 223 0.44 -3.65 34.25
N THR A 224 -0.12 -3.69 35.46
CA THR A 224 -0.51 -4.94 36.13
C THR A 224 -2.02 -5.09 36.11
N PHE A 225 -2.52 -6.22 35.60
CA PHE A 225 -3.95 -6.50 35.51
C PHE A 225 -4.26 -7.99 35.73
N LYS A 226 -5.50 -8.28 36.06
CA LYS A 226 -6.07 -9.63 36.13
C LYS A 226 -7.16 -9.78 35.08
N THR A 227 -7.31 -11.00 34.57
CA THR A 227 -8.36 -11.34 33.60
C THR A 227 -9.08 -12.60 34.03
N ASP A 228 -10.35 -12.71 33.63
CA ASP A 228 -11.22 -13.88 33.88
C ASP A 228 -10.88 -15.10 33.01
N LYS A 229 -10.09 -14.91 31.96
CA LYS A 229 -9.70 -15.94 31.00
C LYS A 229 -8.39 -15.56 30.32
N PRO A 230 -7.68 -16.50 29.67
CA PRO A 230 -6.51 -16.18 28.86
C PRO A 230 -6.83 -15.12 27.80
N VAL A 231 -5.98 -14.10 27.68
CA VAL A 231 -6.18 -12.97 26.78
C VAL A 231 -5.00 -12.78 25.84
N LYS A 232 -5.27 -12.14 24.71
CA LYS A 232 -4.24 -11.56 23.86
C LYS A 232 -4.14 -10.07 24.18
N VAL A 233 -2.94 -9.63 24.52
CA VAL A 233 -2.65 -8.21 24.75
C VAL A 233 -2.19 -7.60 23.44
N LEU A 234 -2.86 -6.55 23.00
CA LEU A 234 -2.46 -5.76 21.82
C LEU A 234 -1.84 -4.47 22.32
N VAL A 235 -0.66 -4.16 21.83
CA VAL A 235 0.01 -2.90 22.15
C VAL A 235 0.03 -2.02 20.92
N GLY A 236 -0.67 -0.88 21.02
CA GLY A 236 -0.65 0.18 20.02
C GLY A 236 0.54 1.08 20.22
N TYR A 237 1.23 1.41 19.15
CA TYR A 237 2.27 2.43 19.13
C TYR A 237 2.14 3.29 17.88
N PHE A 238 2.64 4.51 17.94
CA PHE A 238 2.69 5.37 16.77
C PHE A 238 3.76 4.88 15.81
N ASN A 239 3.34 4.53 14.59
CA ASN A 239 4.28 4.19 13.54
C ASN A 239 4.76 5.48 12.88
N GLU A 240 5.96 5.90 13.23
CA GLU A 240 6.59 7.07 12.66
C GLU A 240 6.90 6.83 11.19
N LYS A 241 6.06 7.34 10.30
CA LYS A 241 6.51 7.63 8.95
C LYS A 241 7.34 8.89 9.03
N ILE A 242 8.66 8.74 9.08
CA ILE A 242 9.59 9.85 8.99
C ILE A 242 9.27 10.58 7.68
N GLY A 243 8.52 11.67 7.78
CA GLY A 243 8.39 12.65 6.71
C GLY A 243 9.76 13.26 6.47
N ILE A 244 10.19 13.37 5.24
CA ILE A 244 11.50 13.86 4.80
C ILE A 244 11.84 15.27 5.36
N TYR A 245 10.93 15.93 6.05
CA TYR A 245 11.03 17.35 6.34
C TYR A 245 11.17 17.78 7.80
N ASP A 246 11.04 16.94 8.81
CA ASP A 246 11.37 17.39 10.16
C ASP A 246 11.61 16.23 11.16
N ALA A 247 12.78 15.62 11.10
CA ALA A 247 13.24 14.61 12.06
C ALA A 247 13.49 15.17 13.49
N LYS A 248 13.33 16.48 13.70
CA LYS A 248 13.64 17.15 14.99
C LYS A 248 12.44 17.46 15.86
N LYS A 249 11.21 17.21 15.39
CA LYS A 249 9.97 17.58 16.11
C LYS A 249 8.90 16.50 16.16
N SER A 250 9.23 15.21 15.96
CA SER A 250 8.22 14.20 16.15
C SER A 250 7.95 13.98 17.64
N ASP A 251 6.79 14.39 18.07
CA ASP A 251 6.25 14.08 19.40
C ASP A 251 5.74 12.64 19.52
N PHE A 252 6.13 11.79 18.58
CA PHE A 252 5.73 10.40 18.58
C PHE A 252 6.57 9.58 19.54
N LEU A 253 5.90 8.65 20.21
CA LEU A 253 6.58 7.71 21.08
C LEU A 253 7.40 6.73 20.24
N PRO A 254 8.61 6.39 20.68
CA PRO A 254 9.40 5.37 20.03
C PRO A 254 8.65 4.03 20.03
N LYS A 255 9.01 3.16 19.08
CA LYS A 255 8.48 1.79 19.07
C LYS A 255 8.73 1.15 20.42
N PRO A 256 7.71 0.61 21.12
CA PRO A 256 7.88 0.05 22.42
C PRO A 256 8.80 -1.16 22.36
N GLN A 257 9.70 -1.26 23.33
CA GLN A 257 10.35 -2.51 23.67
C GLN A 257 9.40 -3.24 24.61
N LEU A 258 8.91 -4.40 24.19
CA LEU A 258 7.99 -5.20 24.97
C LEU A 258 8.74 -6.33 25.63
N GLU A 259 8.80 -6.33 26.95
CA GLU A 259 9.06 -7.51 27.76
C GLU A 259 7.69 -8.08 28.18
N ILE A 260 7.35 -9.22 27.65
CA ILE A 260 6.15 -9.96 28.06
C ILE A 260 6.60 -11.25 28.70
N ASP A 261 6.22 -11.43 29.94
CA ASP A 261 6.54 -12.62 30.76
C ASP A 261 5.81 -13.89 30.30
N ALA A 262 5.08 -13.82 29.20
CA ALA A 262 4.42 -14.95 28.58
C ALA A 262 4.89 -15.08 27.13
N SER A 263 4.99 -16.30 26.62
CA SER A 263 5.31 -16.67 25.25
C SER A 263 4.32 -16.12 24.22
N ALA A 264 4.16 -14.81 24.16
CA ALA A 264 3.29 -14.08 23.26
C ALA A 264 4.01 -13.91 21.91
N ASN A 265 4.05 -14.97 21.12
CA ASN A 265 4.66 -14.94 19.81
C ASN A 265 3.60 -14.64 18.75
N ASN A 266 3.91 -13.71 17.84
CA ASN A 266 3.23 -13.44 16.57
C ASN A 266 1.73 -13.17 16.68
N PHE A 267 1.39 -11.98 17.11
CA PHE A 267 0.04 -11.44 16.96
C PHE A 267 -0.05 -10.74 15.60
N GLY A 268 -1.19 -10.94 14.94
CA GLY A 268 -1.51 -10.19 13.73
C GLY A 268 -1.42 -8.68 13.98
N GLN A 269 -1.05 -7.93 12.95
CA GLN A 269 -1.03 -6.46 13.02
C GLN A 269 -2.38 -5.92 12.54
N ALA A 270 -2.99 -5.07 13.36
CA ALA A 270 -4.16 -4.29 12.98
C ALA A 270 -3.81 -2.79 13.01
N GLU A 271 -4.30 -2.04 12.04
CA GLU A 271 -4.04 -0.61 11.93
C GLU A 271 -5.24 0.19 12.40
N SER A 272 -4.99 1.20 13.20
CA SER A 272 -5.97 2.21 13.56
C SER A 272 -5.52 3.58 13.10
N LYS A 273 -6.46 4.34 12.54
CA LYS A 273 -6.19 5.72 12.14
C LYS A 273 -6.40 6.66 13.32
N ILE A 274 -5.34 7.36 13.66
CA ILE A 274 -5.34 8.34 14.74
C ILE A 274 -5.11 9.72 14.13
N THR A 275 -5.87 10.70 14.56
CA THR A 275 -5.57 12.10 14.25
C THR A 275 -5.25 12.86 15.52
N ASN A 276 -4.31 13.77 15.35
CA ASN A 276 -4.16 14.88 16.24
C ASN A 276 -5.06 16.02 15.72
N ALA A 277 -5.97 16.47 16.53
CA ALA A 277 -6.83 17.61 16.19
C ALA A 277 -6.06 18.94 16.14
N MET A 278 -4.80 18.94 16.60
CA MET A 278 -3.91 20.11 16.53
C MET A 278 -2.46 19.62 16.43
N LEU A 279 -1.93 19.63 15.25
CA LEU A 279 -0.53 19.85 14.96
C LEU A 279 -0.37 21.26 14.44
#